data_8dcec13a6d02bdd07b8aa83350d9f7f1
#
_entry.id   8dcec13a6d02bdd07b8aa83350d9f7f1
#
_cell.length_a   1.000
_cell.length_b   1.000
_cell.length_c   1.000
_cell.angle_alpha   90.00
_cell.angle_beta   90.00
_cell.angle_gamma   90.00
#
_symmetry.space_group_name_H-M   'P 1'
#
loop_
_entity.id
_entity.type
_entity.pdbx_description
1 polymer ?
#
loop_
_entity_poly.entity_id
_entity_poly.type
_entity_poly.pdbx_seq_one_letter_code
_entity_poly.pdbx_strand_id
1 'polypeptide(L)'
;LYVIDTDDVRARATKFVHAASHAFNNTVTHVSFAGKALLSKEICRIVTESGMLIDTCTMGEMRIALAAGVPGRRLVLHGNNKSDAEIELAIEQGFNKIVIDEPDEPARIAAIAKRLGKRARVMLRVTSGIHAGGHEFVSTAHEDQKFGVALLPAGADAGKLGVLDDLTDVTPAGSNARLGEHASEVHAQRELQYDIKYPYDLSHEKVSEGDRKLADAMTMVADGPALAVLKDIYRRQDVLELVGVHSHIGSNIHDADAFIQAAKRMMLLRKTFYATDAYTLPEVDLGGGYSVAYTDGEDSMDIDVELGRLADAVS
;
A
#
# COMPACT_ATOMS: atom_id res chain seq x y z
N LEU A 1 -14.04 -29.91 16.81
CA LEU A 1 -13.70 -30.10 15.39
C LEU A 1 -14.04 -28.81 14.63
N TYR A 2 -13.06 -28.24 13.94
CA TYR A 2 -13.30 -27.13 13.03
C TYR A 2 -13.58 -27.70 11.64
N VAL A 3 -14.63 -27.20 10.99
CA VAL A 3 -15.04 -27.57 9.63
C VAL A 3 -15.01 -26.28 8.80
N ILE A 4 -14.44 -26.36 7.60
CA ILE A 4 -14.34 -25.23 6.68
C ILE A 4 -15.06 -25.63 5.40
N ASP A 5 -16.03 -24.80 5.00
CA ASP A 5 -16.68 -24.92 3.70
C ASP A 5 -15.76 -24.32 2.62
N THR A 6 -15.17 -25.17 1.82
CA THR A 6 -14.23 -24.76 0.77
C THR A 6 -14.92 -24.09 -0.41
N ASP A 7 -16.20 -24.39 -0.63
CA ASP A 7 -16.97 -23.74 -1.70
C ASP A 7 -17.32 -22.30 -1.32
N ASP A 8 -17.65 -22.05 -0.03
CA ASP A 8 -17.84 -20.68 0.48
C ASP A 8 -16.52 -19.87 0.41
N VAL A 9 -15.39 -20.47 0.80
CA VAL A 9 -14.06 -19.81 0.68
C VAL A 9 -13.80 -19.42 -0.77
N ARG A 10 -14.03 -20.31 -1.73
CA ARG A 10 -13.84 -20.04 -3.16
C ARG A 10 -14.79 -18.96 -3.66
N ALA A 11 -16.05 -19.01 -3.27
CA ALA A 11 -17.04 -18.04 -3.68
C ALA A 11 -16.69 -16.64 -3.19
N ARG A 12 -16.27 -16.49 -1.92
CA ARG A 12 -15.83 -15.21 -1.34
C ARG A 12 -14.57 -14.69 -2.00
N ALA A 13 -13.55 -15.54 -2.22
CA ALA A 13 -12.33 -15.15 -2.92
C ALA A 13 -12.61 -14.64 -4.32
N THR A 14 -13.47 -15.35 -5.06
CA THR A 14 -13.89 -14.95 -6.41
C THR A 14 -14.66 -13.64 -6.39
N LYS A 15 -15.58 -13.46 -5.43
CA LYS A 15 -16.33 -12.20 -5.25
C LYS A 15 -15.38 -11.02 -5.05
N PHE A 16 -14.40 -11.12 -4.15
CA PHE A 16 -13.43 -10.05 -3.93
C PHE A 16 -12.63 -9.67 -5.19
N VAL A 17 -12.15 -10.67 -5.94
CA VAL A 17 -11.39 -10.43 -7.17
C VAL A 17 -12.26 -9.74 -8.21
N HIS A 18 -13.52 -10.17 -8.37
CA HIS A 18 -14.46 -9.54 -9.31
C HIS A 18 -14.82 -8.11 -8.90
N ALA A 19 -15.16 -7.89 -7.63
CA ALA A 19 -15.49 -6.57 -7.11
C ALA A 19 -14.35 -5.58 -7.30
N ALA A 20 -13.11 -5.98 -6.96
CA ALA A 20 -11.93 -5.15 -7.15
C ALA A 20 -11.67 -4.83 -8.64
N SER A 21 -11.73 -5.83 -9.51
CA SER A 21 -11.54 -5.63 -10.94
C SER A 21 -12.62 -4.76 -11.57
N HIS A 22 -13.85 -4.82 -11.05
CA HIS A 22 -14.95 -3.98 -11.52
C HIS A 22 -14.81 -2.52 -11.04
N ALA A 23 -14.51 -2.33 -9.76
CA ALA A 23 -14.36 -1.01 -9.16
C ALA A 23 -13.18 -0.24 -9.78
N PHE A 24 -12.03 -0.89 -9.93
CA PHE A 24 -10.81 -0.30 -10.48
C PHE A 24 -10.57 -0.71 -11.94
N ASN A 25 -11.60 -0.58 -12.79
CA ASN A 25 -11.63 -1.09 -14.15
C ASN A 25 -10.60 -0.47 -15.12
N ASN A 26 -10.02 0.68 -14.76
CA ASN A 26 -9.00 1.38 -15.55
C ASN A 26 -7.56 1.05 -15.10
N THR A 27 -7.38 0.14 -14.15
CA THR A 27 -6.07 -0.21 -13.61
C THR A 27 -5.90 -1.73 -13.49
N VAL A 28 -4.64 -2.17 -13.40
CA VAL A 28 -4.35 -3.56 -13.04
C VAL A 28 -4.54 -3.71 -11.53
N THR A 29 -5.49 -4.56 -11.15
CA THR A 29 -5.88 -4.75 -9.75
C THR A 29 -5.48 -6.14 -9.27
N HIS A 30 -4.93 -6.22 -8.07
CA HIS A 30 -4.63 -7.46 -7.38
C HIS A 30 -5.33 -7.49 -6.02
N VAL A 31 -5.91 -8.62 -5.69
CA VAL A 31 -6.41 -8.90 -4.33
C VAL A 31 -5.48 -9.88 -3.67
N SER A 32 -5.08 -9.61 -2.43
CA SER A 32 -4.20 -10.48 -1.66
C SER A 32 -4.94 -11.10 -0.48
N PHE A 33 -4.76 -12.40 -0.30
CA PHE A 33 -5.28 -13.13 0.85
C PHE A 33 -4.31 -13.05 2.02
N ALA A 34 -4.76 -12.54 3.15
CA ALA A 34 -3.94 -12.45 4.37
C ALA A 34 -3.75 -13.85 4.99
N GLY A 35 -2.59 -14.45 4.78
CA GLY A 35 -2.27 -15.82 5.24
C GLY A 35 -2.40 -16.01 6.75
N LYS A 36 -2.20 -14.94 7.54
CA LYS A 36 -2.39 -14.98 9.00
C LYS A 36 -3.80 -15.38 9.44
N ALA A 37 -4.82 -15.23 8.59
CA ALA A 37 -6.19 -15.59 8.91
C ALA A 37 -6.37 -17.11 9.00
N LEU A 38 -5.88 -17.82 7.98
CA LEU A 38 -5.85 -19.28 7.93
C LEU A 38 -4.99 -19.71 6.74
N LEU A 39 -3.94 -20.48 6.97
CA LEU A 39 -3.11 -20.98 5.88
C LEU A 39 -2.92 -22.49 5.97
N SER A 40 -3.34 -23.18 4.92
CA SER A 40 -3.05 -24.58 4.65
C SER A 40 -2.74 -24.73 3.16
N LYS A 41 -2.18 -25.88 2.74
CA LYS A 41 -1.94 -26.12 1.32
C LYS A 41 -3.22 -26.02 0.48
N GLU A 42 -4.37 -26.48 1.03
CA GLU A 42 -5.65 -26.41 0.33
C GLU A 42 -6.16 -24.98 0.21
N ILE A 43 -6.12 -24.20 1.29
CA ILE A 43 -6.50 -22.77 1.23
C ILE A 43 -5.59 -22.01 0.25
N CYS A 44 -4.28 -22.24 0.27
CA CYS A 44 -3.37 -21.65 -0.71
C CYS A 44 -3.80 -21.93 -2.16
N ARG A 45 -4.16 -23.18 -2.47
CA ARG A 45 -4.65 -23.54 -3.81
C ARG A 45 -5.95 -22.81 -4.16
N ILE A 46 -6.95 -22.88 -3.29
CA ILE A 46 -8.26 -22.27 -3.52
C ILE A 46 -8.13 -20.77 -3.83
N VAL A 47 -7.41 -20.01 -2.97
CA VAL A 47 -7.31 -18.56 -3.13
C VAL A 47 -6.48 -18.17 -4.36
N THR A 48 -5.42 -18.90 -4.68
CA THR A 48 -4.62 -18.64 -5.89
C THR A 48 -5.33 -19.03 -7.18
N GLU A 49 -6.11 -20.12 -7.19
CA GLU A 49 -6.98 -20.49 -8.31
C GLU A 49 -8.07 -19.44 -8.55
N SER A 50 -8.55 -18.78 -7.48
CA SER A 50 -9.51 -17.68 -7.57
C SER A 50 -8.86 -16.35 -8.03
N GLY A 51 -7.55 -16.32 -8.28
CA GLY A 51 -6.85 -15.15 -8.81
C GLY A 51 -6.11 -14.30 -7.77
N MET A 52 -6.15 -14.65 -6.48
CA MET A 52 -5.52 -13.88 -5.41
C MET A 52 -4.00 -14.08 -5.33
N LEU A 53 -3.30 -13.10 -4.78
CA LEU A 53 -1.99 -13.24 -4.17
C LEU A 53 -2.15 -13.76 -2.74
N ILE A 54 -1.05 -14.10 -2.07
CA ILE A 54 -1.04 -14.49 -0.65
C ILE A 54 -0.01 -13.63 0.09
N ASP A 55 -0.47 -12.95 1.13
CA ASP A 55 0.40 -12.28 2.09
C ASP A 55 0.91 -13.28 3.13
N THR A 56 2.21 -13.29 3.32
CA THR A 56 2.90 -14.12 4.32
C THR A 56 3.67 -13.22 5.28
N CYS A 57 3.72 -13.58 6.56
CA CYS A 57 4.41 -12.82 7.61
C CYS A 57 5.48 -13.64 8.34
N THR A 58 5.57 -14.94 8.07
CA THR A 58 6.48 -15.85 8.75
C THR A 58 7.08 -16.87 7.80
N MET A 59 8.26 -17.39 8.14
CA MET A 59 8.90 -18.50 7.44
C MET A 59 7.98 -19.72 7.28
N GLY A 60 7.14 -20.00 8.28
CA GLY A 60 6.16 -21.10 8.25
C GLY A 60 5.11 -20.91 7.15
N GLU A 61 4.52 -19.73 7.07
CA GLU A 61 3.53 -19.37 6.03
C GLU A 61 4.15 -19.41 4.64
N MET A 62 5.34 -18.85 4.47
CA MET A 62 6.10 -18.89 3.21
C MET A 62 6.29 -20.33 2.72
N ARG A 63 6.76 -21.22 3.62
CA ARG A 63 6.99 -22.64 3.32
C ARG A 63 5.70 -23.40 3.02
N ILE A 64 4.60 -23.12 3.73
CA ILE A 64 3.29 -23.74 3.46
C ILE A 64 2.83 -23.37 2.04
N ALA A 65 2.89 -22.08 1.69
CA ALA A 65 2.48 -21.61 0.37
C ALA A 65 3.35 -22.20 -0.75
N LEU A 66 4.66 -22.18 -0.61
CA LEU A 66 5.58 -22.80 -1.57
C LEU A 66 5.36 -24.32 -1.69
N ALA A 67 5.12 -25.02 -0.56
CA ALA A 67 4.81 -26.45 -0.56
C ALA A 67 3.42 -26.79 -1.13
N ALA A 68 2.52 -25.80 -1.24
CA ALA A 68 1.26 -25.91 -1.98
C ALA A 68 1.44 -25.75 -3.50
N GLY A 69 2.65 -25.41 -3.97
CA GLY A 69 2.95 -25.14 -5.38
C GLY A 69 2.67 -23.70 -5.81
N VAL A 70 2.41 -22.78 -4.88
CA VAL A 70 2.21 -21.37 -5.19
C VAL A 70 3.54 -20.77 -5.67
N PRO A 71 3.60 -20.20 -6.88
CA PRO A 71 4.83 -19.58 -7.37
C PRO A 71 5.14 -18.30 -6.61
N GLY A 72 6.43 -18.02 -6.39
CA GLY A 72 6.89 -16.83 -5.64
C GLY A 72 6.24 -15.52 -6.09
N ARG A 73 6.05 -15.32 -7.39
CA ARG A 73 5.37 -14.12 -7.95
C ARG A 73 3.92 -13.93 -7.48
N ARG A 74 3.33 -14.90 -6.78
CA ARG A 74 2.02 -14.84 -6.15
C ARG A 74 2.10 -14.61 -4.64
N LEU A 75 3.29 -14.50 -4.08
CA LEU A 75 3.54 -14.34 -2.64
C LEU A 75 4.06 -12.95 -2.34
N VAL A 76 3.61 -12.38 -1.23
CA VAL A 76 4.09 -11.12 -0.67
C VAL A 76 4.65 -11.39 0.72
N LEU A 77 5.80 -10.81 1.06
CA LEU A 77 6.39 -10.92 2.39
C LEU A 77 6.12 -9.64 3.18
N HIS A 78 5.30 -9.74 4.22
CA HIS A 78 5.05 -8.73 5.24
C HIS A 78 5.81 -9.03 6.55
N GLY A 79 5.61 -8.21 7.56
CA GLY A 79 6.13 -8.39 8.92
C GLY A 79 7.05 -7.26 9.36
N ASN A 80 7.02 -6.97 10.66
CA ASN A 80 7.85 -5.92 11.28
C ASN A 80 9.13 -6.47 11.95
N ASN A 81 9.40 -7.75 11.80
CA ASN A 81 10.60 -8.39 12.33
C ASN A 81 11.04 -9.52 11.40
N LYS A 82 11.23 -9.19 10.12
CA LYS A 82 11.68 -10.16 9.13
C LYS A 82 13.11 -10.59 9.43
N SER A 83 13.34 -11.88 9.49
CA SER A 83 14.70 -12.42 9.55
C SER A 83 15.40 -12.34 8.18
N ASP A 84 16.74 -12.34 8.19
CA ASP A 84 17.52 -12.40 6.96
C ASP A 84 17.18 -13.64 6.13
N ALA A 85 16.91 -14.77 6.79
CA ALA A 85 16.52 -16.01 6.11
C ALA A 85 15.14 -15.90 5.40
N GLU A 86 14.18 -15.15 5.94
CA GLU A 86 12.90 -14.90 5.29
C GLU A 86 13.09 -13.97 4.09
N ILE A 87 13.88 -12.91 4.23
CA ILE A 87 14.19 -11.99 3.13
C ILE A 87 14.93 -12.74 2.02
N GLU A 88 15.93 -13.56 2.37
CA GLU A 88 16.69 -14.38 1.42
C GLU A 88 15.78 -15.34 0.66
N LEU A 89 14.94 -16.10 1.36
CA LEU A 89 13.97 -17.01 0.73
C LEU A 89 13.02 -16.26 -0.21
N ALA A 90 12.49 -15.09 0.18
CA ALA A 90 11.61 -14.30 -0.67
C ALA A 90 12.31 -13.85 -1.96
N ILE A 91 13.57 -13.40 -1.87
CA ILE A 91 14.34 -12.97 -3.04
C ILE A 91 14.69 -14.19 -3.92
N GLU A 92 15.12 -15.30 -3.34
CA GLU A 92 15.46 -16.53 -4.08
C GLU A 92 14.28 -17.07 -4.86
N GLN A 93 13.09 -17.12 -4.24
CA GLN A 93 11.85 -17.63 -4.82
C GLN A 93 11.14 -16.63 -5.72
N GLY A 94 11.64 -15.39 -5.83
CA GLY A 94 11.07 -14.35 -6.67
C GLY A 94 9.67 -13.94 -6.21
N PHE A 95 9.52 -13.60 -4.93
CA PHE A 95 8.27 -13.08 -4.39
C PHE A 95 7.82 -11.82 -5.14
N ASN A 96 6.52 -11.62 -5.21
CA ASN A 96 5.92 -10.47 -5.88
C ASN A 96 6.50 -9.17 -5.33
N LYS A 97 6.57 -9.07 -4.00
CA LYS A 97 7.23 -7.96 -3.29
C LYS A 97 7.55 -8.31 -1.84
N ILE A 98 8.47 -7.55 -1.26
CA ILE A 98 8.76 -7.51 0.17
C ILE A 98 8.26 -6.16 0.69
N VAL A 99 7.38 -6.17 1.68
CA VAL A 99 6.85 -4.95 2.29
C VAL A 99 7.80 -4.51 3.41
N ILE A 100 8.44 -3.38 3.21
CA ILE A 100 9.36 -2.74 4.17
C ILE A 100 8.52 -2.11 5.28
N ASP A 101 8.83 -2.42 6.52
CA ASP A 101 8.11 -1.96 7.71
C ASP A 101 8.94 -0.99 8.56
N GLU A 102 10.26 -1.05 8.46
CA GLU A 102 11.22 -0.32 9.28
C GLU A 102 12.22 0.48 8.43
N PRO A 103 12.74 1.63 8.90
CA PRO A 103 13.65 2.47 8.13
C PRO A 103 15.01 1.85 7.80
N ASP A 104 15.46 0.84 8.54
CA ASP A 104 16.73 0.15 8.33
C ASP A 104 16.63 -1.07 7.39
N GLU A 105 15.42 -1.56 7.13
CA GLU A 105 15.20 -2.70 6.24
C GLU A 105 15.70 -2.50 4.80
N PRO A 106 15.60 -1.32 4.17
CA PRO A 106 16.11 -1.10 2.82
C PRO A 106 17.57 -1.47 2.65
N ALA A 107 18.40 -1.09 3.61
CA ALA A 107 19.83 -1.40 3.58
C ALA A 107 20.09 -2.92 3.72
N ARG A 108 19.34 -3.58 4.60
CA ARG A 108 19.44 -5.02 4.87
C ARG A 108 18.98 -5.84 3.67
N ILE A 109 17.82 -5.50 3.09
CA ILE A 109 17.31 -6.17 1.88
C ILE A 109 18.27 -5.97 0.70
N ALA A 110 18.80 -4.76 0.51
CA ALA A 110 19.76 -4.46 -0.55
C ALA A 110 21.05 -5.28 -0.41
N ALA A 111 21.58 -5.44 0.81
CA ALA A 111 22.77 -6.25 1.05
C ALA A 111 22.54 -7.73 0.69
N ILE A 112 21.37 -8.29 1.05
CA ILE A 112 21.00 -9.66 0.72
C ILE A 112 20.80 -9.82 -0.79
N ALA A 113 20.06 -8.91 -1.42
CA ALA A 113 19.81 -8.90 -2.87
C ALA A 113 21.14 -8.87 -3.66
N LYS A 114 22.06 -7.98 -3.25
CA LYS A 114 23.41 -7.88 -3.85
C LYS A 114 24.21 -9.16 -3.70
N ARG A 115 24.20 -9.79 -2.52
CA ARG A 115 24.87 -11.06 -2.25
C ARG A 115 24.33 -12.19 -3.13
N LEU A 116 23.02 -12.19 -3.39
CA LEU A 116 22.36 -13.17 -4.25
C LEU A 116 22.49 -12.87 -5.76
N GLY A 117 23.02 -11.71 -6.13
CA GLY A 117 23.07 -11.26 -7.52
C GLY A 117 21.68 -11.05 -8.14
N LYS A 118 20.68 -10.68 -7.33
CA LYS A 118 19.29 -10.49 -7.72
C LYS A 118 18.80 -9.08 -7.37
N ARG A 119 17.69 -8.67 -7.97
CA ARG A 119 16.93 -7.49 -7.54
C ARG A 119 15.74 -7.95 -6.69
N ALA A 120 15.43 -7.16 -5.64
CA ALA A 120 14.24 -7.36 -4.82
C ALA A 120 13.20 -6.30 -5.17
N ARG A 121 11.96 -6.71 -5.41
CA ARG A 121 10.82 -5.81 -5.50
C ARG A 121 10.36 -5.45 -4.10
N VAL A 122 10.24 -4.17 -3.80
CA VAL A 122 9.94 -3.67 -2.45
C VAL A 122 8.84 -2.62 -2.46
N MET A 123 8.04 -2.61 -1.41
CA MET A 123 6.96 -1.66 -1.17
C MET A 123 7.09 -1.13 0.26
N LEU A 124 6.88 0.17 0.49
CA LEU A 124 6.95 0.72 1.83
C LEU A 124 5.59 0.65 2.53
N ARG A 125 5.55 0.10 3.74
CA ARG A 125 4.39 0.21 4.62
C ARG A 125 4.42 1.53 5.36
N VAL A 126 3.31 2.26 5.30
CA VAL A 126 3.16 3.59 5.85
C VAL A 126 2.05 3.62 6.89
N THR A 127 2.35 4.17 8.05
CA THR A 127 1.35 4.49 9.06
C THR A 127 0.69 5.81 8.67
N SER A 128 -0.56 5.70 8.20
CA SER A 128 -1.30 6.86 7.68
C SER A 128 -1.81 7.81 8.76
N GLY A 129 -1.79 7.41 10.04
CA GLY A 129 -2.38 8.18 11.15
C GLY A 129 -3.92 8.16 11.16
N ILE A 130 -4.55 7.27 10.39
CA ILE A 130 -5.99 7.02 10.45
C ILE A 130 -6.25 5.89 11.43
N HIS A 131 -7.17 6.12 12.35
CA HIS A 131 -7.64 5.13 13.32
C HIS A 131 -9.07 4.76 12.98
N ALA A 132 -9.27 3.50 12.62
CA ALA A 132 -10.59 2.91 12.44
C ALA A 132 -10.98 2.18 13.73
N GLY A 133 -11.69 2.87 14.64
CA GLY A 133 -12.16 2.26 15.87
C GLY A 133 -12.94 3.26 16.72
N GLY A 134 -14.24 3.03 16.88
CA GLY A 134 -15.24 3.92 17.45
C GLY A 134 -15.20 4.14 18.97
N HIS A 135 -14.05 4.31 19.63
CA HIS A 135 -13.99 4.77 21.00
C HIS A 135 -12.91 5.85 21.17
N GLU A 136 -13.30 7.00 21.70
CA GLU A 136 -12.49 8.19 22.00
C GLU A 136 -11.22 7.92 22.84
N PHE A 137 -11.09 6.75 23.45
CA PHE A 137 -9.92 6.37 24.26
C PHE A 137 -8.70 5.94 23.48
N VAL A 138 -8.73 5.84 22.16
CA VAL A 138 -7.62 5.39 21.31
C VAL A 138 -6.95 6.55 20.56
N SER A 139 -7.39 7.79 20.75
CA SER A 139 -6.84 8.97 20.05
C SER A 139 -5.42 9.36 20.49
N THR A 140 -4.83 8.68 21.49
CA THR A 140 -3.46 8.92 21.97
C THR A 140 -2.43 7.95 21.41
N ALA A 141 -2.81 7.03 20.51
CA ALA A 141 -1.93 6.04 19.92
C ALA A 141 -1.20 6.54 18.66
N HIS A 142 -1.01 7.84 18.51
CA HIS A 142 -0.41 8.44 17.30
C HIS A 142 1.10 8.20 17.15
N GLU A 143 1.83 7.92 18.22
CA GLU A 143 3.28 7.79 18.19
C GLU A 143 3.77 6.35 18.41
N ASP A 144 2.91 5.42 18.83
CA ASP A 144 3.28 4.05 19.18
C ASP A 144 2.68 2.99 18.23
N GLN A 145 2.49 3.31 16.94
CA GLN A 145 2.09 2.27 16.01
C GLN A 145 3.26 1.34 15.73
N LYS A 146 3.06 0.08 16.09
CA LYS A 146 4.00 -1.02 15.97
C LYS A 146 4.44 -1.32 14.54
N PHE A 147 3.69 -0.89 13.54
CA PHE A 147 3.85 -1.28 12.15
C PHE A 147 3.96 -0.07 11.22
N GLY A 148 4.91 -0.15 10.30
CA GLY A 148 5.08 0.82 9.24
C GLY A 148 5.81 2.09 9.65
N VAL A 149 6.22 2.85 8.65
CA VAL A 149 6.91 4.14 8.83
C VAL A 149 5.88 5.26 8.84
N ALA A 150 5.99 6.18 9.79
CA ALA A 150 5.03 7.28 9.92
C ALA A 150 5.02 8.20 8.68
N LEU A 151 3.80 8.58 8.25
CA LEU A 151 3.60 9.50 7.13
C LEU A 151 4.13 10.90 7.46
N LEU A 152 3.88 11.37 8.66
CA LEU A 152 4.18 12.72 9.12
C LEU A 152 5.31 12.72 10.15
N PRO A 153 6.01 13.86 10.32
CA PRO A 153 6.96 14.05 11.40
C PRO A 153 6.28 13.92 12.77
N ALA A 154 7.06 13.51 13.78
CA ALA A 154 6.59 13.47 15.17
C ALA A 154 6.05 14.85 15.62
N GLY A 155 4.89 14.84 16.28
CA GLY A 155 4.21 16.05 16.75
C GLY A 155 3.52 16.89 15.67
N ALA A 156 3.49 16.43 14.41
CA ALA A 156 2.72 17.08 13.36
C ALA A 156 1.21 16.89 13.59
N ASP A 157 0.45 17.96 13.34
CA ASP A 157 -1.01 17.92 13.43
C ASP A 157 -1.62 17.22 12.21
N ALA A 158 -1.97 15.94 12.37
CA ALA A 158 -2.63 15.16 11.32
C ALA A 158 -4.01 15.69 10.94
N GLY A 159 -4.66 16.50 11.79
CA GLY A 159 -5.92 17.18 11.49
C GLY A 159 -5.80 18.15 10.31
N LYS A 160 -4.59 18.71 10.10
CA LYS A 160 -4.30 19.56 8.94
C LYS A 160 -4.34 18.82 7.61
N LEU A 161 -4.22 17.50 7.61
CA LEU A 161 -4.42 16.66 6.43
C LEU A 161 -5.91 16.39 6.13
N GLY A 162 -6.83 16.64 7.07
CA GLY A 162 -8.29 16.49 6.89
C GLY A 162 -8.85 17.36 5.77
N VAL A 163 -8.10 18.37 5.35
CA VAL A 163 -8.40 19.20 4.18
C VAL A 163 -8.43 18.43 2.86
N LEU A 164 -7.95 17.18 2.85
CA LEU A 164 -7.97 16.30 1.68
C LEU A 164 -9.41 15.87 1.28
N ASP A 165 -10.40 16.10 2.14
CA ASP A 165 -11.80 15.80 1.79
C ASP A 165 -12.31 16.66 0.64
N ASP A 166 -11.78 17.88 0.48
CA ASP A 166 -12.14 18.81 -0.59
C ASP A 166 -11.25 18.67 -1.85
N LEU A 167 -10.24 17.80 -1.82
CA LEU A 167 -9.27 17.63 -2.91
C LEU A 167 -9.60 16.38 -3.73
N THR A 168 -10.65 16.45 -4.54
CA THR A 168 -11.02 15.40 -5.50
C THR A 168 -9.94 15.16 -6.58
N ASP A 169 -9.05 16.11 -6.81
CA ASP A 169 -7.98 16.04 -7.82
C ASP A 169 -6.57 15.88 -7.22
N VAL A 170 -6.39 14.93 -6.31
CA VAL A 170 -5.06 14.66 -5.73
C VAL A 170 -4.15 13.88 -6.68
N THR A 171 -4.72 13.24 -7.70
CA THR A 171 -3.95 12.54 -8.73
C THR A 171 -3.53 13.49 -9.85
N PRO A 172 -2.27 13.46 -10.30
CA PRO A 172 -1.89 14.19 -11.51
C PRO A 172 -2.73 13.71 -12.69
N ALA A 173 -3.37 14.62 -13.41
CA ALA A 173 -4.07 14.28 -14.65
C ALA A 173 -3.13 13.45 -15.54
N GLY A 174 -3.53 12.23 -15.89
CA GLY A 174 -2.71 11.33 -16.70
C GLY A 174 -1.87 10.29 -15.91
N SER A 175 -1.95 10.22 -14.58
CA SER A 175 -1.26 9.17 -13.81
C SER A 175 -1.78 7.75 -14.11
N ASN A 176 -2.96 7.61 -14.70
CA ASN A 176 -3.53 6.36 -15.20
C ASN A 176 -3.06 6.01 -16.62
N ALA A 177 -2.29 6.90 -17.26
CA ALA A 177 -1.77 6.66 -18.58
C ALA A 177 -0.59 5.68 -18.51
N ARG A 178 -0.89 4.39 -18.77
CA ARG A 178 0.06 3.39 -19.24
C ARG A 178 1.23 3.07 -18.30
N LEU A 179 0.92 2.36 -17.23
CA LEU A 179 1.87 1.53 -16.49
C LEU A 179 2.37 0.40 -17.41
N GLY A 180 3.40 0.66 -18.20
CA GLY A 180 3.96 -0.39 -19.06
C GLY A 180 4.97 0.05 -20.10
N GLU A 181 5.08 1.33 -20.40
CA GLU A 181 6.03 1.81 -21.42
C GLU A 181 7.09 2.72 -20.78
N HIS A 182 8.29 2.18 -20.64
CA HIS A 182 9.59 2.83 -20.45
C HIS A 182 9.67 4.03 -19.48
N ALA A 183 9.97 3.74 -18.22
CA ALA A 183 10.25 4.75 -17.18
C ALA A 183 11.28 5.80 -17.60
N SER A 184 12.23 5.47 -18.50
CA SER A 184 13.26 6.36 -19.01
C SER A 184 12.76 7.40 -20.02
N GLU A 185 11.76 7.08 -20.85
CA GLU A 185 11.21 8.03 -21.84
C GLU A 185 10.24 9.02 -21.19
N VAL A 186 9.51 8.57 -20.16
CA VAL A 186 8.64 9.43 -19.36
C VAL A 186 9.46 10.46 -18.57
N HIS A 187 10.67 10.12 -18.14
CA HIS A 187 11.59 11.02 -17.45
C HIS A 187 12.04 12.18 -18.35
N ALA A 188 12.48 11.88 -19.58
CA ALA A 188 12.96 12.88 -20.52
C ALA A 188 11.87 13.84 -21.06
N GLN A 189 10.63 13.37 -21.22
CA GLN A 189 9.52 14.21 -21.69
C GLN A 189 8.94 15.11 -20.60
N ARG A 190 9.13 14.78 -19.33
CA ARG A 190 8.60 15.55 -18.19
C ARG A 190 9.51 16.66 -17.70
N GLU A 191 10.83 16.58 -17.91
CA GLU A 191 11.75 17.71 -17.67
C GLU A 191 11.38 18.95 -18.50
N LEU A 192 10.70 18.78 -19.64
CA LEU A 192 10.28 19.86 -20.53
C LEU A 192 8.89 20.46 -20.19
N GLN A 193 8.10 19.83 -19.33
CA GLN A 193 6.69 20.21 -19.13
C GLN A 193 6.34 20.76 -17.75
N TYR A 194 7.19 20.55 -16.75
CA TYR A 194 6.92 21.01 -15.39
C TYR A 194 8.16 21.61 -14.75
N ASP A 195 8.30 22.91 -14.90
CA ASP A 195 9.14 23.75 -14.04
C ASP A 195 8.47 23.87 -12.66
N ILE A 196 8.07 22.73 -12.07
CA ILE A 196 7.52 22.68 -10.72
C ILE A 196 8.71 22.67 -9.76
N LYS A 197 9.17 23.87 -9.39
CA LYS A 197 10.03 24.02 -8.22
C LYS A 197 9.25 23.57 -7.01
N TYR A 198 9.72 22.51 -6.37
CA TYR A 198 9.23 22.09 -5.06
C TYR A 198 9.87 22.94 -3.94
N PRO A 199 9.16 23.34 -2.91
CA PRO A 199 7.71 23.33 -2.77
C PRO A 199 7.04 24.25 -3.78
N TYR A 200 5.80 24.04 -4.16
CA TYR A 200 5.05 24.85 -5.11
C TYR A 200 5.43 26.31 -5.00
N ASP A 201 5.90 26.92 -6.10
CA ASP A 201 6.17 28.36 -6.14
C ASP A 201 4.84 29.13 -6.06
N LEU A 202 4.46 29.47 -4.84
CA LEU A 202 3.24 30.21 -4.54
C LEU A 202 3.39 31.73 -4.80
N SER A 203 4.50 32.16 -5.43
CA SER A 203 4.77 33.57 -5.72
C SER A 203 3.87 34.17 -6.81
N HIS A 204 3.11 33.36 -7.53
CA HIS A 204 2.16 33.84 -8.53
C HIS A 204 0.81 34.22 -7.89
N GLU A 205 0.33 35.44 -8.17
CA GLU A 205 -0.84 36.11 -7.57
C GLU A 205 -2.21 35.38 -7.75
N LYS A 206 -2.26 34.18 -8.34
CA LYS A 206 -3.52 33.46 -8.66
C LYS A 206 -3.57 32.02 -8.14
N VAL A 207 -2.87 31.70 -7.07
CA VAL A 207 -2.96 30.37 -6.46
C VAL A 207 -4.26 30.25 -5.68
N SER A 208 -5.07 29.24 -5.99
CA SER A 208 -6.34 29.00 -5.28
C SER A 208 -6.07 28.61 -3.81
N GLU A 209 -7.06 28.78 -2.95
CA GLU A 209 -6.97 28.33 -1.55
C GLU A 209 -6.74 26.82 -1.47
N GLY A 210 -7.36 26.04 -2.38
CA GLY A 210 -7.15 24.59 -2.48
C GLY A 210 -5.71 24.22 -2.80
N ASP A 211 -5.07 24.92 -3.77
CA ASP A 211 -3.68 24.67 -4.11
C ASP A 211 -2.71 24.98 -2.95
N ARG A 212 -3.00 26.03 -2.17
CA ARG A 212 -2.21 26.36 -0.97
C ARG A 212 -2.31 25.26 0.08
N LYS A 213 -3.51 24.80 0.36
CA LYS A 213 -3.77 23.71 1.31
C LYS A 213 -3.07 22.42 0.87
N LEU A 214 -3.11 22.10 -0.43
CA LEU A 214 -2.41 20.97 -0.98
C LEU A 214 -0.88 21.11 -0.83
N ALA A 215 -0.34 22.29 -1.14
CA ALA A 215 1.10 22.55 -0.99
C ALA A 215 1.56 22.43 0.46
N ASP A 216 0.76 22.94 1.42
CA ASP A 216 1.03 22.79 2.85
C ASP A 216 1.02 21.32 3.28
N ALA A 217 0.02 20.55 2.83
CA ALA A 217 -0.08 19.13 3.11
C ALA A 217 1.10 18.34 2.50
N MET A 218 1.49 18.66 1.26
CA MET A 218 2.67 18.05 0.62
C MET A 218 3.96 18.39 1.35
N THR A 219 4.09 19.62 1.86
CA THR A 219 5.26 20.04 2.67
C THR A 219 5.34 19.21 3.95
N MET A 220 4.23 19.03 4.67
CA MET A 220 4.20 18.20 5.88
C MET A 220 4.60 16.74 5.57
N VAL A 221 4.12 16.18 4.47
CA VAL A 221 4.48 14.82 4.04
C VAL A 221 5.95 14.76 3.62
N ALA A 222 6.47 15.79 2.98
CA ALA A 222 7.86 15.86 2.53
C ALA A 222 8.86 15.83 3.70
N ASP A 223 8.48 16.38 4.83
CA ASP A 223 9.28 16.38 6.06
C ASP A 223 9.10 15.08 6.87
N GLY A 224 8.20 14.19 6.43
CA GLY A 224 7.88 12.95 7.12
C GLY A 224 8.90 11.83 6.88
N PRO A 225 9.03 10.90 7.85
CA PRO A 225 9.98 9.79 7.73
C PRO A 225 9.66 8.85 6.57
N ALA A 226 8.39 8.67 6.19
CA ALA A 226 8.01 7.82 5.06
C ALA A 226 8.67 8.29 3.74
N LEU A 227 8.67 9.61 3.47
CA LEU A 227 9.32 10.15 2.28
C LEU A 227 10.83 9.93 2.31
N ALA A 228 11.46 10.09 3.48
CA ALA A 228 12.90 9.84 3.63
C ALA A 228 13.27 8.39 3.31
N VAL A 229 12.46 7.42 3.77
CA VAL A 229 12.68 6.00 3.49
C VAL A 229 12.42 5.68 2.00
N LEU A 230 11.39 6.25 1.37
CA LEU A 230 11.17 6.10 -0.07
C LEU A 230 12.38 6.57 -0.88
N LYS A 231 12.97 7.71 -0.51
CA LYS A 231 14.20 8.23 -1.13
C LYS A 231 15.40 7.31 -0.91
N ASP A 232 15.54 6.70 0.27
CA ASP A 232 16.62 5.74 0.54
C ASP A 232 16.46 4.47 -0.30
N ILE A 233 15.24 3.93 -0.42
CA ILE A 233 14.95 2.81 -1.31
C ILE A 233 15.27 3.17 -2.77
N TYR A 234 14.83 4.33 -3.22
CA TYR A 234 15.02 4.78 -4.61
C TYR A 234 16.49 4.96 -4.97
N ARG A 235 17.33 5.42 -4.04
CA ARG A 235 18.79 5.51 -4.24
C ARG A 235 19.46 4.15 -4.44
N ARG A 236 18.82 3.04 -4.05
CA ARG A 236 19.31 1.66 -4.16
C ARG A 236 18.69 0.91 -5.34
N GLN A 237 18.22 1.63 -6.36
CA GLN A 237 17.50 1.07 -7.50
C GLN A 237 18.32 0.10 -8.36
N ASP A 238 19.62 0.01 -8.14
CA ASP A 238 20.50 -1.01 -8.72
C ASP A 238 20.15 -2.43 -8.24
N VAL A 239 19.68 -2.56 -6.99
CA VAL A 239 19.32 -3.84 -6.36
C VAL A 239 17.90 -3.89 -5.80
N LEU A 240 17.24 -2.74 -5.60
CA LEU A 240 15.85 -2.65 -5.17
C LEU A 240 14.97 -2.06 -6.28
N GLU A 241 13.83 -2.69 -6.53
CA GLU A 241 12.77 -2.13 -7.37
C GLU A 241 11.67 -1.60 -6.47
N LEU A 242 11.60 -0.29 -6.31
CA LEU A 242 10.53 0.36 -5.54
C LEU A 242 9.23 0.30 -6.34
N VAL A 243 8.27 -0.51 -5.89
CA VAL A 243 7.00 -0.69 -6.60
C VAL A 243 5.86 0.13 -6.04
N GLY A 244 5.91 0.56 -4.79
CA GLY A 244 4.78 1.33 -4.27
C GLY A 244 4.78 1.55 -2.76
N VAL A 245 3.60 1.94 -2.27
CA VAL A 245 3.30 2.14 -0.86
C VAL A 245 2.09 1.34 -0.42
N HIS A 246 2.09 0.91 0.83
CA HIS A 246 1.03 0.15 1.47
C HIS A 246 0.62 0.81 2.79
N SER A 247 -0.68 0.78 3.10
CA SER A 247 -1.20 1.13 4.41
C SER A 247 -2.25 0.13 4.86
N HIS A 248 -2.23 -0.23 6.13
CA HIS A 248 -3.24 -1.08 6.75
C HIS A 248 -3.66 -0.47 8.09
N ILE A 249 -4.94 -0.16 8.21
CA ILE A 249 -5.49 0.64 9.30
C ILE A 249 -6.14 -0.18 10.41
N GLY A 250 -6.23 -1.51 10.24
CA GLY A 250 -6.77 -2.41 11.26
C GLY A 250 -7.56 -3.58 10.68
N SER A 251 -8.23 -4.33 11.56
CA SER A 251 -9.04 -5.51 11.18
C SER A 251 -10.46 -5.35 11.70
N ASN A 252 -11.43 -5.92 10.98
CA ASN A 252 -12.85 -5.87 11.28
C ASN A 252 -13.36 -4.42 11.46
N ILE A 253 -13.05 -3.58 10.49
CA ILE A 253 -13.39 -2.16 10.49
C ILE A 253 -14.78 -2.00 9.90
N HIS A 254 -15.65 -1.29 10.61
CA HIS A 254 -17.01 -0.97 10.17
C HIS A 254 -17.14 0.46 9.62
N ASP A 255 -16.09 1.28 9.77
CA ASP A 255 -16.04 2.65 9.27
C ASP A 255 -15.43 2.68 7.87
N ALA A 256 -16.29 2.76 6.86
CA ALA A 256 -15.90 2.84 5.46
C ALA A 256 -15.08 4.11 5.14
N ASP A 257 -15.36 5.22 5.81
CA ASP A 257 -14.70 6.49 5.56
C ASP A 257 -13.22 6.45 6.00
N ALA A 258 -12.90 5.62 7.00
CA ALA A 258 -11.53 5.41 7.43
C ALA A 258 -10.64 4.82 6.31
N PHE A 259 -11.17 3.90 5.50
CA PHE A 259 -10.44 3.37 4.33
C PHE A 259 -10.20 4.45 3.27
N ILE A 260 -11.22 5.29 3.00
CA ILE A 260 -11.13 6.38 2.04
C ILE A 260 -10.08 7.41 2.49
N GLN A 261 -10.08 7.79 3.76
CA GLN A 261 -9.10 8.72 4.32
C GLN A 261 -7.67 8.16 4.22
N ALA A 262 -7.47 6.89 4.56
CA ALA A 262 -6.17 6.23 4.44
C ALA A 262 -5.69 6.20 2.97
N ALA A 263 -6.57 5.87 2.04
CA ALA A 263 -6.29 5.85 0.61
C ALA A 263 -5.86 7.24 0.10
N LYS A 264 -6.60 8.30 0.44
CA LYS A 264 -6.25 9.69 0.08
C LYS A 264 -4.87 10.08 0.62
N ARG A 265 -4.52 9.69 1.85
CA ARG A 265 -3.18 9.94 2.41
C ARG A 265 -2.07 9.20 1.65
N MET A 266 -2.32 7.98 1.19
CA MET A 266 -1.37 7.26 0.34
C MET A 266 -1.21 7.93 -1.03
N MET A 267 -2.30 8.45 -1.61
CA MET A 267 -2.23 9.20 -2.87
C MET A 267 -1.49 10.54 -2.69
N LEU A 268 -1.65 11.21 -1.55
CA LEU A 268 -0.88 12.41 -1.22
C LEU A 268 0.63 12.11 -1.13
N LEU A 269 1.01 11.02 -0.45
CA LEU A 269 2.41 10.59 -0.38
C LEU A 269 2.97 10.28 -1.77
N ARG A 270 2.21 9.56 -2.60
CA ARG A 270 2.58 9.25 -3.99
C ARG A 270 2.81 10.52 -4.81
N LYS A 271 1.90 11.50 -4.68
CA LYS A 271 2.02 12.82 -5.34
C LYS A 271 3.23 13.59 -4.85
N THR A 272 3.47 13.61 -3.54
CA THR A 272 4.62 14.28 -2.93
C THR A 272 5.93 13.66 -3.40
N PHE A 273 6.05 12.33 -3.41
CA PHE A 273 7.25 11.65 -3.88
C PHE A 273 7.50 11.92 -5.38
N TYR A 274 6.45 11.96 -6.18
CA TYR A 274 6.58 12.36 -7.58
C TYR A 274 7.10 13.80 -7.73
N ALA A 275 6.57 14.73 -6.95
CA ALA A 275 6.99 16.13 -6.99
C ALA A 275 8.44 16.35 -6.55
N THR A 276 8.93 15.53 -5.60
CA THR A 276 10.30 15.69 -5.06
C THR A 276 11.37 14.91 -5.85
N ASP A 277 11.03 13.75 -6.40
CA ASP A 277 11.99 12.79 -6.95
C ASP A 277 11.66 12.39 -8.41
N ALA A 278 10.62 12.96 -9.01
CA ALA A 278 10.15 12.69 -10.37
C ALA A 278 9.89 11.19 -10.66
N TYR A 279 9.58 10.40 -9.62
CA TYR A 279 9.30 8.98 -9.73
C TYR A 279 7.84 8.68 -9.37
N THR A 280 7.12 8.07 -10.30
CA THR A 280 5.76 7.62 -10.06
C THR A 280 5.79 6.23 -9.43
N LEU A 281 5.30 6.10 -8.20
CA LEU A 281 5.09 4.80 -7.56
C LEU A 281 4.02 4.03 -8.34
N PRO A 282 4.33 2.87 -8.96
CA PRO A 282 3.38 2.19 -9.84
C PRO A 282 2.21 1.56 -9.09
N GLU A 283 2.40 1.15 -7.84
CA GLU A 283 1.39 0.43 -7.06
C GLU A 283 1.02 1.20 -5.78
N VAL A 284 -0.27 1.15 -5.43
CA VAL A 284 -0.77 1.55 -4.11
C VAL A 284 -1.57 0.38 -3.54
N ASP A 285 -1.16 -0.11 -2.38
CA ASP A 285 -1.86 -1.15 -1.66
C ASP A 285 -2.69 -0.49 -0.54
N LEU A 286 -3.99 -0.53 -0.69
CA LEU A 286 -4.94 0.16 0.19
C LEU A 286 -5.25 -0.65 1.46
N GLY A 287 -4.58 -1.80 1.63
CA GLY A 287 -4.80 -2.68 2.77
C GLY A 287 -6.12 -3.43 2.70
N GLY A 288 -6.57 -3.85 3.85
CA GLY A 288 -7.80 -4.60 4.03
C GLY A 288 -8.27 -4.48 5.47
N GLY A 289 -9.13 -5.43 5.91
CA GLY A 289 -9.69 -5.42 7.25
C GLY A 289 -11.17 -5.06 7.25
N TYR A 290 -11.83 -5.18 6.10
CA TYR A 290 -13.27 -4.98 5.96
C TYR A 290 -14.04 -5.87 6.92
N SER A 291 -15.11 -5.33 7.54
CA SER A 291 -15.89 -6.05 8.55
C SER A 291 -16.60 -7.26 7.96
N VAL A 292 -16.71 -8.29 8.77
CA VAL A 292 -17.53 -9.47 8.54
C VAL A 292 -18.40 -9.73 9.77
N ALA A 293 -19.63 -10.19 9.56
CA ALA A 293 -20.51 -10.62 10.66
C ALA A 293 -20.02 -11.97 11.21
N TYR A 294 -19.77 -12.04 12.51
CA TYR A 294 -19.45 -13.28 13.23
C TYR A 294 -20.68 -13.88 13.90
N THR A 295 -21.73 -13.07 14.09
CA THR A 295 -23.00 -13.47 14.69
C THR A 295 -24.18 -12.89 13.90
N ASP A 296 -25.37 -13.45 14.07
CA ASP A 296 -26.60 -13.06 13.33
C ASP A 296 -27.05 -11.60 13.56
N GLY A 297 -26.49 -10.92 14.55
CA GLY A 297 -26.84 -9.51 14.87
C GLY A 297 -25.78 -8.50 14.43
N GLU A 298 -24.68 -8.96 13.85
CA GLU A 298 -23.60 -8.08 13.41
C GLU A 298 -23.78 -7.65 11.95
N ASP A 299 -23.34 -6.43 11.67
CA ASP A 299 -23.30 -5.88 10.32
C ASP A 299 -21.99 -6.23 9.63
N SER A 300 -22.03 -6.36 8.32
CA SER A 300 -20.84 -6.58 7.47
C SER A 300 -20.83 -5.60 6.31
N MET A 301 -19.65 -5.16 5.91
CA MET A 301 -19.49 -4.30 4.76
C MET A 301 -19.88 -5.02 3.47
N ASP A 302 -20.60 -4.33 2.59
CA ASP A 302 -20.77 -4.77 1.21
C ASP A 302 -19.53 -4.41 0.40
N ILE A 303 -18.73 -5.42 0.05
CA ILE A 303 -17.45 -5.22 -0.62
C ILE A 303 -17.57 -4.59 -2.00
N ASP A 304 -18.67 -4.81 -2.73
CA ASP A 304 -18.89 -4.19 -4.04
C ASP A 304 -19.10 -2.67 -3.88
N VAL A 305 -19.85 -2.27 -2.86
CA VAL A 305 -20.10 -0.85 -2.56
C VAL A 305 -18.82 -0.18 -2.08
N GLU A 306 -18.11 -0.81 -1.13
CA GLU A 306 -16.93 -0.19 -0.50
C GLU A 306 -15.75 -0.05 -1.46
N LEU A 307 -15.51 -1.03 -2.32
CA LEU A 307 -14.47 -0.91 -3.34
C LEU A 307 -14.83 0.11 -4.42
N GLY A 308 -16.13 0.27 -4.75
CA GLY A 308 -16.60 1.36 -5.60
C GLY A 308 -16.29 2.73 -5.00
N ARG A 309 -16.62 2.96 -3.73
CA ARG A 309 -16.31 4.20 -3.01
C ARG A 309 -14.81 4.50 -2.93
N LEU A 310 -13.99 3.45 -2.70
CA LEU A 310 -12.54 3.57 -2.70
C LEU A 310 -12.00 3.96 -4.09
N ALA A 311 -12.51 3.33 -5.15
CA ALA A 311 -12.12 3.65 -6.50
C ALA A 311 -12.43 5.10 -6.85
N ASP A 312 -13.63 5.57 -6.52
CA ASP A 312 -14.05 6.97 -6.72
C ASP A 312 -13.14 7.96 -5.96
N ALA A 313 -12.67 7.57 -4.77
CA ALA A 313 -11.83 8.43 -3.93
C ALA A 313 -10.37 8.56 -4.41
N VAL A 314 -9.87 7.65 -5.26
CA VAL A 314 -8.47 7.62 -5.72
C VAL A 314 -8.29 7.70 -7.23
N SER A 315 -9.39 7.85 -7.98
CA SER A 315 -9.43 7.94 -9.46
C SER A 315 -9.13 9.32 -9.99
#